data_b8c0acee99952e2e73d36b1e326ad6d7
#
_entry.id   b8c0acee99952e2e73d36b1e326ad6d7
#
_cell.length_a   1.000
_cell.length_b   1.000
_cell.length_c   1.000
_cell.angle_alpha   90.00
_cell.angle_beta   90.00
_cell.angle_gamma   90.00
#
_symmetry.space_group_name_H-M   'P 1'
#
loop_
_entity.id
_entity.type
_entity.pdbx_description
1 polymer ?
#
loop_
_entity_poly.entity_id
_entity_poly.type
_entity_poly.pdbx_seq_one_letter_code
_entity_poly.pdbx_strand_id
1 'polypeptide(L)'
;MVVLICPNCGKQAADGSVFCPSCGTDLRRATSSQDLMLLTSNYAPGYKVDKVLGMVYGITVRSRGLGGNLMAGLRSIGGGEINEYTEMAHQARQQALDRLADHAKSMGANAVISVMFDSTEIGNTMDEIIAFGTAVVISRVDTSQELVRLS
;
A
#
# COMPACT_ATOMS: atom_id res chain seq x y z
N MET A 1 -19.18 -18.79 -15.52
CA MET A 1 -19.81 -18.08 -14.38
C MET A 1 -18.72 -17.77 -13.39
N VAL A 2 -18.46 -16.49 -13.14
CA VAL A 2 -17.47 -16.08 -12.12
C VAL A 2 -18.17 -16.18 -10.76
N VAL A 3 -17.64 -16.98 -9.85
CA VAL A 3 -18.18 -17.12 -8.50
C VAL A 3 -17.31 -16.30 -7.58
N LEU A 4 -17.92 -15.36 -6.85
CA LEU A 4 -17.24 -14.54 -5.88
C LEU A 4 -17.14 -15.29 -4.55
N ILE A 5 -15.92 -15.40 -3.99
CA ILE A 5 -15.71 -16.01 -2.66
C ILE A 5 -15.64 -14.89 -1.63
N CYS A 6 -16.49 -14.95 -0.60
CA CYS A 6 -16.49 -13.96 0.47
C CYS A 6 -15.17 -14.00 1.26
N PRO A 7 -14.43 -12.89 1.38
CA PRO A 7 -13.15 -12.85 2.09
C PRO A 7 -13.29 -13.07 3.61
N ASN A 8 -14.49 -12.86 4.17
CA ASN A 8 -14.72 -12.99 5.61
C ASN A 8 -15.15 -14.41 6.03
N CYS A 9 -16.02 -15.08 5.26
CA CYS A 9 -16.58 -16.37 5.67
C CYS A 9 -16.27 -17.53 4.69
N GLY A 10 -15.58 -17.26 3.57
CA GLY A 10 -15.19 -18.27 2.58
C GLY A 10 -16.34 -18.85 1.75
N LYS A 11 -17.59 -18.41 1.95
CA LYS A 11 -18.74 -18.91 1.18
C LYS A 11 -18.88 -18.21 -0.15
N GLN A 12 -19.43 -18.94 -1.12
CA GLN A 12 -19.69 -18.43 -2.46
C GLN A 12 -20.86 -17.44 -2.46
N ALA A 13 -20.70 -16.35 -3.20
CA ALA A 13 -21.73 -15.38 -3.51
C ALA A 13 -21.93 -15.29 -5.03
N ALA A 14 -23.12 -14.91 -5.47
CA ALA A 14 -23.39 -14.71 -6.87
C ALA A 14 -22.58 -13.52 -7.41
N ASP A 15 -22.21 -13.59 -8.70
CA ASP A 15 -21.51 -12.49 -9.38
C ASP A 15 -22.37 -11.21 -9.31
N GLY A 16 -21.71 -10.07 -8.94
CA GLY A 16 -22.41 -8.81 -8.74
C GLY A 16 -23.11 -8.63 -7.40
N SER A 17 -23.02 -9.59 -6.47
CA SER A 17 -23.57 -9.44 -5.12
C SER A 17 -22.89 -8.32 -4.36
N VAL A 18 -23.68 -7.37 -3.84
CA VAL A 18 -23.19 -6.23 -3.04
C VAL A 18 -22.82 -6.66 -1.61
N PHE A 19 -23.56 -7.64 -1.06
CA PHE A 19 -23.33 -8.19 0.27
C PHE A 19 -23.28 -9.72 0.23
N CYS A 20 -22.47 -10.31 1.11
CA CYS A 20 -22.42 -11.74 1.27
C CYS A 20 -23.77 -12.24 1.86
N PRO A 21 -24.47 -13.18 1.20
CA PRO A 21 -25.76 -13.68 1.66
C PRO A 21 -25.64 -14.49 2.96
N SER A 22 -24.44 -14.91 3.34
CA SER A 22 -24.19 -15.75 4.51
C SER A 22 -23.76 -14.97 5.75
N CYS A 23 -22.97 -13.90 5.62
CA CYS A 23 -22.41 -13.17 6.76
C CYS A 23 -22.62 -11.65 6.69
N GLY A 24 -23.27 -11.12 5.64
CA GLY A 24 -23.58 -9.70 5.50
C GLY A 24 -22.37 -8.81 5.14
N THR A 25 -21.18 -9.39 4.94
CA THR A 25 -19.99 -8.60 4.56
C THR A 25 -20.20 -7.89 3.23
N ASP A 26 -19.83 -6.62 3.14
CA ASP A 26 -19.87 -5.84 1.91
C ASP A 26 -18.84 -6.38 0.90
N LEU A 27 -19.34 -6.89 -0.21
CA LEU A 27 -18.54 -7.50 -1.28
C LEU A 27 -18.13 -6.51 -2.37
N ARG A 28 -18.61 -5.25 -2.33
CA ARG A 28 -18.20 -4.22 -3.29
C ARG A 28 -16.71 -3.94 -3.23
N ARG A 29 -16.10 -4.09 -2.04
CA ARG A 29 -14.64 -4.00 -1.86
C ARG A 29 -13.90 -5.21 -2.44
N ALA A 30 -14.55 -6.35 -2.56
CA ALA A 30 -13.95 -7.55 -3.17
C ALA A 30 -14.06 -7.54 -4.70
N THR A 31 -14.99 -6.77 -5.27
CA THR A 31 -15.18 -6.63 -6.72
C THR A 31 -14.57 -5.35 -7.29
N SER A 32 -14.43 -4.31 -6.48
CA SER A 32 -13.86 -3.03 -6.89
C SER A 32 -12.42 -2.89 -6.39
N SER A 33 -11.48 -3.26 -7.19
CA SER A 33 -10.04 -3.21 -7.02
C SER A 33 -9.45 -4.53 -6.45
N GLN A 34 -8.69 -5.21 -7.25
CA GLN A 34 -7.54 -5.93 -6.73
C GLN A 34 -6.77 -4.89 -5.91
N ASP A 35 -6.88 -4.95 -4.57
CA ASP A 35 -6.12 -4.08 -3.70
C ASP A 35 -4.66 -4.28 -4.07
N LEU A 36 -4.01 -3.21 -4.55
CA LEU A 36 -2.61 -3.25 -4.94
C LEU A 36 -1.81 -3.71 -3.72
N MET A 37 -1.13 -4.82 -3.84
CA MET A 37 -0.30 -5.35 -2.75
C MET A 37 1.00 -4.55 -2.67
N LEU A 38 1.26 -3.92 -1.51
CA LEU A 38 2.51 -3.22 -1.25
C LEU A 38 3.36 -4.04 -0.29
N LEU A 39 4.58 -4.41 -0.71
CA LEU A 39 5.49 -5.26 0.05
C LEU A 39 6.86 -4.62 0.17
N THR A 40 7.43 -4.66 1.36
CA THR A 40 8.84 -4.26 1.60
C THR A 40 9.82 -5.35 1.19
N SER A 41 9.37 -6.63 1.12
CA SER A 41 10.15 -7.74 0.62
C SER A 41 10.27 -7.69 -0.92
N ASN A 42 11.30 -8.34 -1.46
CA ASN A 42 11.51 -8.51 -2.90
C ASN A 42 10.73 -9.70 -3.50
N TYR A 43 9.91 -10.37 -2.69
CA TYR A 43 9.06 -11.49 -3.09
C TYR A 43 7.75 -11.46 -2.30
N ALA A 44 6.71 -12.10 -2.83
CA ALA A 44 5.42 -12.29 -2.18
C ALA A 44 5.21 -13.78 -1.89
N PRO A 45 5.16 -14.23 -0.62
CA PRO A 45 4.92 -15.65 -0.31
C PRO A 45 3.60 -16.15 -0.92
N GLY A 46 3.65 -17.30 -1.59
CA GLY A 46 2.48 -17.88 -2.27
C GLY A 46 2.12 -17.24 -3.63
N TYR A 47 2.95 -16.31 -4.11
CA TYR A 47 2.81 -15.67 -5.41
C TYR A 47 4.10 -15.81 -6.23
N LYS A 48 3.95 -15.82 -7.55
CA LYS A 48 5.04 -15.68 -8.51
C LYS A 48 4.92 -14.36 -9.25
N VAL A 49 6.05 -13.79 -9.61
CA VAL A 49 6.11 -12.61 -10.49
C VAL A 49 5.96 -13.08 -11.93
N ASP A 50 4.87 -12.68 -12.58
CA ASP A 50 4.62 -12.99 -13.99
C ASP A 50 5.27 -11.93 -14.90
N LYS A 51 5.30 -10.66 -14.45
CA LYS A 51 5.85 -9.55 -15.22
C LYS A 51 6.39 -8.46 -14.30
N VAL A 52 7.58 -7.93 -14.62
CA VAL A 52 8.12 -6.71 -14.03
C VAL A 52 7.74 -5.54 -14.94
N LEU A 53 7.15 -4.48 -14.37
CA LEU A 53 6.69 -3.31 -15.10
C LEU A 53 7.69 -2.15 -15.02
N GLY A 54 8.41 -2.03 -13.90
CA GLY A 54 9.43 -1.01 -13.71
C GLY A 54 9.35 -0.32 -12.36
N MET A 55 10.17 0.71 -12.18
CA MET A 55 10.20 1.50 -10.96
C MET A 55 8.98 2.42 -10.88
N VAL A 56 8.42 2.51 -9.68
CA VAL A 56 7.34 3.44 -9.34
C VAL A 56 7.69 4.22 -8.09
N TYR A 57 7.16 5.42 -7.98
CA TYR A 57 7.37 6.29 -6.83
C TYR A 57 6.17 7.20 -6.59
N GLY A 58 6.07 7.67 -5.35
CA GLY A 58 5.15 8.72 -4.93
C GLY A 58 5.88 9.70 -4.03
N ILE A 59 5.77 11.00 -4.31
CA ILE A 59 6.48 12.06 -3.61
C ILE A 59 5.46 12.95 -2.90
N THR A 60 5.79 13.34 -1.66
CA THR A 60 5.06 14.37 -0.91
C THR A 60 6.06 15.39 -0.39
N VAL A 61 5.78 16.67 -0.64
CA VAL A 61 6.57 17.78 -0.09
C VAL A 61 5.72 18.52 0.91
N ARG A 62 6.26 18.75 2.10
CA ARG A 62 5.62 19.51 3.17
C ARG A 62 6.47 20.68 3.59
N SER A 63 5.83 21.84 3.74
CA SER A 63 6.46 23.03 4.35
C SER A 63 6.39 22.94 5.86
N ARG A 64 7.50 23.18 6.53
CA ARG A 64 7.53 23.45 7.97
C ARG A 64 6.96 24.85 8.19
N GLY A 65 5.66 24.97 8.44
CA GLY A 65 5.02 26.26 8.69
C GLY A 65 5.66 27.00 9.85
N LEU A 66 5.88 28.30 9.71
CA LEU A 66 6.51 29.17 10.73
C LEU A 66 5.80 29.14 12.10
N GLY A 67 4.50 28.83 12.14
CA GLY A 67 3.72 28.73 13.39
C GLY A 67 3.94 27.44 14.19
N GLY A 68 4.27 26.32 13.53
CA GLY A 68 4.52 25.02 14.18
C GLY A 68 5.79 25.00 15.01
N ASN A 69 6.84 25.69 14.57
CA ASN A 69 8.14 25.70 15.23
C ASN A 69 8.13 26.41 16.59
N LEU A 70 7.31 27.44 16.78
CA LEU A 70 7.25 28.20 18.05
C LEU A 70 6.57 27.38 19.15
N MET A 71 5.47 26.71 18.84
CA MET A 71 4.75 25.86 19.80
C MET A 71 5.50 24.55 20.11
N ALA A 72 6.18 23.96 19.12
CA ALA A 72 7.01 22.78 19.32
C ALA A 72 8.25 23.07 20.17
N GLY A 73 8.86 24.25 20.01
CA GLY A 73 10.00 24.69 20.83
C GLY A 73 9.65 24.83 22.31
N LEU A 74 8.45 25.26 22.66
CA LEU A 74 7.98 25.34 24.04
C LEU A 74 7.65 23.98 24.67
N ARG A 75 7.20 23.00 23.88
CA ARG A 75 6.90 21.63 24.35
C ARG A 75 8.14 20.74 24.45
N SER A 76 9.17 20.98 23.66
CA SER A 76 10.42 20.19 23.70
C SER A 76 11.21 20.34 25.02
N ILE A 77 10.91 21.34 25.81
CA ILE A 77 11.55 21.57 27.12
C ILE A 77 11.12 20.52 28.15
N GLY A 78 9.96 19.88 27.97
CA GLY A 78 9.42 18.86 28.88
C GLY A 78 9.81 17.40 28.54
N GLY A 79 10.44 17.15 27.38
CA GLY A 79 10.75 15.79 26.89
C GLY A 79 9.46 15.00 26.58
N GLY A 80 9.47 14.23 25.51
CA GLY A 80 8.34 13.36 25.11
C GLY A 80 8.07 13.41 23.62
N GLU A 81 7.16 12.52 23.18
CA GLU A 81 6.70 12.48 21.80
C GLU A 81 5.85 13.72 21.47
N ILE A 82 6.15 14.36 20.36
CA ILE A 82 5.36 15.49 19.87
C ILE A 82 4.31 14.93 18.90
N ASN A 83 3.12 14.63 19.42
CA ASN A 83 2.05 13.95 18.68
C ASN A 83 1.70 14.65 17.36
N GLU A 84 1.75 15.99 17.31
CA GLU A 84 1.46 16.76 16.11
C GLU A 84 2.47 16.48 14.98
N TYR A 85 3.75 16.30 15.31
CA TYR A 85 4.77 15.94 14.31
C TYR A 85 4.65 14.49 13.86
N THR A 86 4.33 13.60 14.79
CA THR A 86 4.07 12.18 14.47
C THR A 86 2.90 12.07 13.49
N GLU A 87 1.79 12.76 13.76
CA GLU A 87 0.62 12.77 12.89
C GLU A 87 0.94 13.37 11.50
N MET A 88 1.69 14.48 11.46
CA MET A 88 2.14 15.07 10.19
C MET A 88 3.02 14.09 9.38
N ALA A 89 3.92 13.35 10.04
CA ALA A 89 4.78 12.37 9.40
C ALA A 89 3.96 11.17 8.86
N HIS A 90 2.97 10.70 9.62
CA HIS A 90 2.06 9.65 9.17
C HIS A 90 1.29 10.08 7.93
N GLN A 91 0.68 11.26 7.95
CA GLN A 91 -0.06 11.78 6.81
C GLN A 91 0.81 11.96 5.57
N ALA A 92 2.05 12.44 5.73
CA ALA A 92 2.98 12.62 4.62
C ALA A 92 3.39 11.29 4.00
N ARG A 93 3.70 10.27 4.83
CA ARG A 93 4.02 8.92 4.35
C ARG A 93 2.84 8.26 3.67
N GLN A 94 1.62 8.41 4.23
CA GLN A 94 0.42 7.86 3.61
C GLN A 94 0.18 8.48 2.24
N GLN A 95 0.31 9.79 2.09
CA GLN A 95 0.19 10.46 0.79
C GLN A 95 1.23 9.99 -0.22
N ALA A 96 2.47 9.76 0.21
CA ALA A 96 3.49 9.21 -0.67
C ALA A 96 3.14 7.78 -1.13
N LEU A 97 2.62 6.93 -0.22
CA LEU A 97 2.15 5.58 -0.57
C LEU A 97 0.95 5.61 -1.53
N ASP A 98 -0.02 6.49 -1.30
CA ASP A 98 -1.20 6.61 -2.17
C ASP A 98 -0.78 6.99 -3.60
N ARG A 99 0.16 7.96 -3.75
CA ARG A 99 0.70 8.34 -5.05
C ARG A 99 1.53 7.24 -5.71
N LEU A 100 2.32 6.48 -4.92
CA LEU A 100 3.01 5.29 -5.40
C LEU A 100 2.02 4.26 -5.95
N ALA A 101 0.94 4.00 -5.19
CA ALA A 101 -0.10 3.05 -5.57
C ALA A 101 -0.81 3.46 -6.85
N ASP A 102 -1.15 4.75 -7.00
CA ASP A 102 -1.77 5.28 -8.20
C ASP A 102 -0.85 5.18 -9.41
N HIS A 103 0.45 5.46 -9.24
CA HIS A 103 1.45 5.28 -10.29
C HIS A 103 1.53 3.81 -10.72
N ALA A 104 1.64 2.87 -9.77
CA ALA A 104 1.69 1.44 -10.06
C ALA A 104 0.42 0.93 -10.78
N LYS A 105 -0.76 1.36 -10.31
CA LYS A 105 -2.04 1.03 -10.97
C LYS A 105 -2.12 1.56 -12.40
N SER A 106 -1.61 2.76 -12.65
CA SER A 106 -1.58 3.34 -14.01
C SER A 106 -0.73 2.53 -14.98
N MET A 107 0.27 1.79 -14.47
CA MET A 107 1.09 0.86 -15.25
C MET A 107 0.47 -0.54 -15.38
N GLY A 108 -0.66 -0.80 -14.75
CA GLY A 108 -1.34 -2.09 -14.76
C GLY A 108 -0.76 -3.11 -13.75
N ALA A 109 -0.07 -2.64 -12.70
CA ALA A 109 0.43 -3.48 -11.63
C ALA A 109 -0.69 -3.94 -10.70
N ASN A 110 -0.52 -5.12 -10.11
CA ASN A 110 -1.31 -5.61 -8.99
C ASN A 110 -0.49 -5.78 -7.71
N ALA A 111 0.83 -5.54 -7.79
CA ALA A 111 1.70 -5.46 -6.62
C ALA A 111 2.87 -4.50 -6.84
N VAL A 112 3.41 -3.98 -5.74
CA VAL A 112 4.71 -3.30 -5.68
C VAL A 112 5.56 -4.01 -4.65
N ILE A 113 6.73 -4.46 -5.06
CA ILE A 113 7.72 -5.14 -4.21
C ILE A 113 8.87 -4.21 -3.89
N SER A 114 9.61 -4.52 -2.83
CA SER A 114 10.75 -3.72 -2.35
C SER A 114 10.37 -2.25 -2.11
N VAL A 115 9.19 -2.02 -1.51
CA VAL A 115 8.75 -0.67 -1.16
C VAL A 115 9.64 -0.12 -0.05
N MET A 116 10.20 1.05 -0.29
CA MET A 116 11.04 1.78 0.64
C MET A 116 10.61 3.24 0.71
N PHE A 117 11.01 3.88 1.80
CA PHE A 117 10.90 5.33 1.95
C PHE A 117 12.27 5.97 2.00
N ASP A 118 12.36 7.16 1.48
CA ASP A 118 13.45 8.08 1.72
C ASP A 118 12.89 9.46 2.05
N SER A 119 13.69 10.27 2.73
CA SER A 119 13.31 11.64 3.09
C SER A 119 14.50 12.57 2.95
N THR A 120 14.26 13.69 2.29
CA THR A 120 15.28 14.71 2.04
C THR A 120 14.76 16.08 2.46
N GLU A 121 15.61 16.87 3.09
CA GLU A 121 15.31 18.27 3.39
C GLU A 121 15.56 19.10 2.13
N ILE A 122 14.52 19.83 1.68
CA ILE A 122 14.61 20.75 0.55
C ILE A 122 14.66 22.18 1.08
N GLY A 123 15.84 22.76 1.05
CA GLY A 123 16.08 24.08 1.68
C GLY A 123 15.86 24.00 3.19
N ASN A 124 15.72 25.14 3.85
CA ASN A 124 15.62 25.18 5.32
C ASN A 124 14.17 25.02 5.85
N THR A 125 13.18 24.85 4.98
CA THR A 125 11.76 24.97 5.37
C THR A 125 10.84 23.89 4.82
N MET A 126 11.34 22.96 4.00
CA MET A 126 10.54 21.93 3.37
C MET A 126 11.18 20.56 3.52
N ASP A 127 10.35 19.56 3.78
CA ASP A 127 10.75 18.16 3.79
C ASP A 127 10.07 17.44 2.61
N GLU A 128 10.85 16.68 1.86
CA GLU A 128 10.37 15.73 0.88
C GLU A 128 10.31 14.33 1.49
N ILE A 129 9.23 13.63 1.25
CA ILE A 129 9.11 12.20 1.53
C ILE A 129 8.79 11.50 0.22
N ILE A 130 9.62 10.57 -0.16
CA ILE A 130 9.42 9.70 -1.32
C ILE A 130 9.18 8.25 -0.86
N ALA A 131 8.15 7.62 -1.39
CA ALA A 131 7.97 6.18 -1.40
C ALA A 131 8.31 5.66 -2.78
N PHE A 132 9.08 4.58 -2.89
CA PHE A 132 9.45 3.99 -4.18
C PHE A 132 9.53 2.47 -4.07
N GLY A 133 9.44 1.78 -5.23
CA GLY A 133 9.49 0.33 -5.32
C GLY A 133 9.42 -0.14 -6.76
N THR A 134 9.25 -1.46 -6.94
CA THR A 134 9.12 -2.08 -8.26
C THR A 134 7.71 -2.56 -8.49
N ALA A 135 7.04 -2.00 -9.49
CA ALA A 135 5.71 -2.43 -9.93
C ALA A 135 5.81 -3.76 -10.68
N VAL A 136 4.95 -4.70 -10.30
CA VAL A 136 4.92 -6.06 -10.85
C VAL A 136 3.48 -6.52 -11.07
N VAL A 137 3.32 -7.51 -11.95
CA VAL A 137 2.13 -8.35 -12.02
C VAL A 137 2.47 -9.67 -11.37
N ILE A 138 1.69 -10.06 -10.37
CA ILE A 138 1.85 -11.33 -9.65
C ILE A 138 0.59 -12.18 -9.80
N SER A 139 0.77 -13.50 -9.77
CA SER A 139 -0.31 -14.49 -9.69
C SER A 139 -0.04 -15.48 -8.56
N ARG A 140 -1.09 -16.12 -8.04
CA ARG A 140 -0.94 -17.16 -7.01
C ARG A 140 -0.22 -18.38 -7.59
N VAL A 141 0.66 -18.97 -6.79
CA VAL A 141 1.27 -20.26 -7.11
C VAL A 141 0.24 -21.36 -6.83
N ASP A 142 -0.17 -22.08 -7.87
CA ASP A 142 -1.04 -23.27 -7.72
C ASP A 142 -0.23 -24.41 -7.11
N THR A 143 -0.40 -24.66 -5.83
CA THR A 143 0.25 -25.75 -5.08
C THR A 143 -0.18 -27.14 -5.57
N SER A 144 -1.28 -27.22 -6.33
CA SER A 144 -1.80 -28.49 -6.88
C SER A 144 -0.92 -29.09 -7.99
N GLN A 145 -0.08 -28.31 -8.66
CA GLN A 145 0.80 -28.82 -9.73
C GLN A 145 2.16 -29.33 -9.21
N GLU A 146 2.55 -28.96 -8.00
CA GLU A 146 3.84 -29.40 -7.43
C GLU A 146 3.77 -30.83 -6.90
N LEU A 147 2.60 -31.30 -6.48
CA LEU A 147 2.37 -32.68 -6.01
C LEU A 147 2.35 -33.73 -7.14
N VAL A 148 2.14 -33.31 -8.38
CA VAL A 148 2.11 -34.23 -9.54
C VAL A 148 3.53 -34.54 -10.08
N ARG A 149 4.54 -33.78 -9.70
CA ARG A 149 5.94 -33.99 -10.13
C ARG A 149 6.74 -34.95 -9.24
N LEU A 150 6.19 -35.41 -8.13
CA LEU A 150 6.85 -36.30 -7.17
C LEU A 150 6.27 -37.72 -7.14
N SER A 151 5.40 -38.09 -8.11
CA SER A 151 4.85 -39.43 -8.27
C SER A 151 5.37 -40.13 -9.53
#